data_cd0373d047845557f564ba4104671459
#
_entry.id   cd0373d047845557f564ba4104671459
#
_cell.length_a   1.000
_cell.length_b   1.000
_cell.length_c   1.000
_cell.angle_alpha   90.00
_cell.angle_beta   90.00
_cell.angle_gamma   90.00
#
_symmetry.space_group_name_H-M   'P 1'
#
loop_
_entity.id
_entity.type
_entity.pdbx_description
1 polymer ?
#
loop_
_entity_poly.entity_id
_entity_poly.type
_entity_poly.pdbx_seq_one_letter_code
_entity_poly.pdbx_strand_id
1 'polypeptide(L)'
;ELLLLDEPTAGLDPLMEATFRECVNDERRNGRTILLSSHILSEAEALSDRVTIIRLGKTVETGTLADMRHLTTVSVEAELRAPAALDGMPGVHELAVTGTVVRCRVDDAALDEVVGRLHQAGIRSLTCRPPTLEELFLRHYSPERSPAGHPR
;
A
#
# COMPACT_ATOMS: atom_id res chain seq x y z
N GLU A 1 -16.61 -12.70 -21.92
CA GLU A 1 -16.95 -13.79 -21.00
C GLU A 1 -16.54 -13.40 -19.58
N LEU A 2 -17.37 -13.68 -18.57
CA LEU A 2 -17.16 -13.32 -17.17
C LEU A 2 -16.89 -14.56 -16.34
N LEU A 3 -15.80 -14.55 -15.57
CA LEU A 3 -15.49 -15.56 -14.54
C LEU A 3 -15.83 -14.97 -13.16
N LEU A 4 -16.54 -15.75 -12.33
CA LEU A 4 -16.84 -15.41 -10.94
C LEU A 4 -16.13 -16.42 -10.04
N LEU A 5 -15.26 -15.92 -9.17
CA LEU A 5 -14.42 -16.75 -8.30
C LEU A 5 -14.60 -16.29 -6.86
N ASP A 6 -15.06 -17.20 -6.02
CA ASP A 6 -15.26 -16.94 -4.59
C ASP A 6 -14.15 -17.63 -3.78
N GLU A 7 -13.32 -16.81 -3.11
CA GLU A 7 -12.15 -17.26 -2.31
C GLU A 7 -11.30 -18.34 -3.02
N PRO A 8 -10.89 -18.11 -4.28
CA PRO A 8 -10.36 -19.18 -5.14
C PRO A 8 -9.00 -19.75 -4.68
N THR A 9 -8.28 -19.03 -3.83
CA THR A 9 -6.99 -19.44 -3.28
C THR A 9 -7.08 -20.09 -1.91
N ALA A 10 -8.29 -20.12 -1.32
CA ALA A 10 -8.49 -20.68 0.00
C ALA A 10 -8.06 -22.17 0.06
N GLY A 11 -7.08 -22.46 0.92
CA GLY A 11 -6.56 -23.83 1.11
C GLY A 11 -5.56 -24.31 0.06
N LEU A 12 -5.15 -23.47 -0.87
CA LEU A 12 -4.05 -23.77 -1.78
C LEU A 12 -2.70 -23.65 -1.05
N ASP A 13 -1.76 -24.51 -1.43
CA ASP A 13 -0.37 -24.31 -1.06
C ASP A 13 0.28 -23.22 -1.93
N PRO A 14 1.46 -22.67 -1.55
CA PRO A 14 2.11 -21.59 -2.30
C PRO A 14 2.41 -21.90 -3.77
N LEU A 15 2.66 -23.17 -4.11
CA LEU A 15 2.94 -23.58 -5.49
C LEU A 15 1.66 -23.57 -6.33
N MET A 16 0.58 -24.08 -5.78
CA MET A 16 -0.73 -24.08 -6.43
C MET A 16 -1.28 -22.67 -6.55
N GLU A 17 -1.04 -21.79 -5.56
CA GLU A 17 -1.39 -20.38 -5.62
C GLU A 17 -0.65 -19.67 -6.77
N ALA A 18 0.66 -19.92 -6.95
CA ALA A 18 1.42 -19.38 -8.06
C ALA A 18 0.85 -19.82 -9.41
N THR A 19 0.52 -21.12 -9.56
CA THR A 19 -0.11 -21.67 -10.76
C THR A 19 -1.47 -21.02 -11.02
N PHE A 20 -2.29 -20.86 -10.00
CA PHE A 20 -3.58 -20.18 -10.10
C PHE A 20 -3.43 -18.74 -10.61
N ARG A 21 -2.46 -17.98 -10.09
CA ARG A 21 -2.16 -16.61 -10.56
C ARG A 21 -1.78 -16.57 -12.04
N GLU A 22 -0.99 -17.55 -12.50
CA GLU A 22 -0.66 -17.66 -13.92
C GLU A 22 -1.91 -17.91 -14.77
N CYS A 23 -2.79 -18.83 -14.36
CA CYS A 23 -4.05 -19.09 -15.05
C CYS A 23 -4.94 -17.84 -15.12
N VAL A 24 -5.08 -17.10 -14.03
CA VAL A 24 -5.87 -15.85 -13.99
C VAL A 24 -5.28 -14.82 -14.95
N ASN A 25 -3.96 -14.66 -14.97
CA ASN A 25 -3.30 -13.72 -15.88
C ASN A 25 -3.45 -14.12 -17.35
N ASP A 26 -3.43 -15.40 -17.67
CA ASP A 26 -3.66 -15.89 -19.04
C ASP A 26 -5.10 -15.63 -19.49
N GLU A 27 -6.08 -15.85 -18.62
CA GLU A 27 -7.48 -15.53 -18.90
C GLU A 27 -7.71 -14.03 -19.11
N ARG A 28 -7.03 -13.17 -18.34
CA ARG A 28 -7.02 -11.71 -18.57
C ARG A 28 -6.46 -11.36 -19.94
N ARG A 29 -5.33 -11.95 -20.32
CA ARG A 29 -4.72 -11.72 -21.65
C ARG A 29 -5.65 -12.17 -22.79
N ASN A 30 -6.46 -13.18 -22.56
CA ASN A 30 -7.48 -13.65 -23.48
C ASN A 30 -8.73 -12.76 -23.53
N GLY A 31 -8.75 -11.63 -22.80
CA GLY A 31 -9.83 -10.65 -22.80
C GLY A 31 -11.02 -11.03 -21.94
N ARG A 32 -10.88 -11.95 -21.00
CA ARG A 32 -11.94 -12.29 -20.02
C ARG A 32 -11.98 -11.29 -18.89
N THR A 33 -13.17 -11.00 -18.43
CA THR A 33 -13.41 -10.24 -17.20
C THR A 33 -13.49 -11.22 -16.04
N ILE A 34 -12.76 -10.93 -14.97
CA ILE A 34 -12.72 -11.80 -13.79
C ILE A 34 -13.15 -10.98 -12.57
N LEU A 35 -14.15 -11.48 -11.84
CA LEU A 35 -14.54 -10.96 -10.54
C LEU A 35 -14.18 -12.02 -9.50
N LEU A 36 -13.30 -11.67 -8.57
CA LEU A 36 -12.90 -12.56 -7.48
C LEU A 36 -13.20 -11.91 -6.11
N SER A 37 -13.58 -12.73 -5.14
CA SER A 37 -13.56 -12.36 -3.74
C SER A 37 -12.29 -12.89 -3.08
N SER A 38 -11.74 -12.16 -2.14
CA SER A 38 -10.68 -12.64 -1.23
C SER A 38 -10.71 -11.83 0.07
N HIS A 39 -10.42 -12.47 1.18
CA HIS A 39 -10.14 -11.82 2.46
C HIS A 39 -8.64 -11.60 2.66
N ILE A 40 -7.81 -12.09 1.74
CA ILE A 40 -6.36 -11.91 1.74
C ILE A 40 -6.02 -10.74 0.81
N LEU A 41 -5.74 -9.60 1.40
CA LEU A 41 -5.57 -8.33 0.67
C LEU A 41 -4.37 -8.34 -0.29
N SER A 42 -3.28 -9.03 0.08
CA SER A 42 -2.11 -9.18 -0.79
C SER A 42 -2.40 -10.00 -2.06
N GLU A 43 -3.30 -10.97 -2.00
CA GLU A 43 -3.74 -11.73 -3.18
C GLU A 43 -4.61 -10.86 -4.09
N ALA A 44 -5.58 -10.14 -3.50
CA ALA A 44 -6.40 -9.19 -4.25
C ALA A 44 -5.54 -8.13 -4.93
N GLU A 45 -4.51 -7.62 -4.25
CA GLU A 45 -3.56 -6.66 -4.81
C GLU A 45 -2.76 -7.22 -5.99
N ALA A 46 -2.34 -8.50 -5.91
CA ALA A 46 -1.56 -9.14 -6.96
C ALA A 46 -2.36 -9.49 -8.23
N LEU A 47 -3.68 -9.70 -8.09
CA LEU A 47 -4.52 -10.21 -9.17
C LEU A 47 -5.47 -9.18 -9.79
N SER A 48 -5.76 -8.06 -9.08
CA SER A 48 -6.83 -7.15 -9.47
C SER A 48 -6.31 -5.85 -10.07
N ASP A 49 -6.99 -5.34 -11.11
CA ASP A 49 -6.81 -3.99 -11.63
C ASP A 49 -7.63 -2.96 -10.83
N ARG A 50 -8.77 -3.41 -10.30
CA ARG A 50 -9.70 -2.61 -9.50
C ARG A 50 -10.16 -3.40 -8.29
N VAL A 51 -10.33 -2.72 -7.17
CA VAL A 51 -10.74 -3.30 -5.90
C VAL A 51 -11.99 -2.58 -5.39
N THR A 52 -12.89 -3.33 -4.79
CA THR A 52 -14.01 -2.78 -4.02
C THR A 52 -13.92 -3.33 -2.60
N ILE A 53 -13.77 -2.42 -1.64
CA ILE A 53 -13.76 -2.77 -0.21
C ILE A 53 -15.18 -2.75 0.31
N ILE A 54 -15.63 -3.88 0.88
CA ILE A 54 -16.95 -4.04 1.47
C ILE A 54 -16.83 -4.24 2.99
N ARG A 55 -17.59 -3.46 3.75
CA ARG A 55 -17.66 -3.58 5.22
C ARG A 55 -19.10 -3.49 5.67
N LEU A 56 -19.52 -4.42 6.53
CA LEU A 56 -20.89 -4.49 7.05
C LEU A 56 -21.96 -4.40 5.95
N GLY A 57 -21.72 -5.08 4.83
CA GLY A 57 -22.63 -5.11 3.68
C GLY A 57 -22.70 -3.82 2.87
N LYS A 58 -21.79 -2.87 3.11
CA LYS A 58 -21.72 -1.59 2.38
C LYS A 58 -20.38 -1.45 1.68
N THR A 59 -20.38 -0.90 0.47
CA THR A 59 -19.16 -0.46 -0.20
C THR A 59 -18.55 0.71 0.56
N VAL A 60 -17.31 0.56 0.98
CA VAL A 60 -16.54 1.59 1.67
C VAL A 60 -15.71 2.38 0.66
N GLU A 61 -15.06 1.68 -0.26
CA GLU A 61 -14.20 2.27 -1.26
C GLU A 61 -14.18 1.42 -2.53
N THR A 62 -14.02 2.06 -3.69
CA THR A 62 -13.89 1.41 -5.00
C THR A 62 -12.94 2.21 -5.87
N GLY A 63 -11.94 1.57 -6.45
CA GLY A 63 -10.99 2.23 -7.34
C GLY A 63 -9.96 1.29 -7.89
N THR A 64 -9.05 1.82 -8.70
CA THR A 64 -7.82 1.12 -9.04
C THR A 64 -6.87 1.14 -7.84
N LEU A 65 -5.91 0.22 -7.82
CA LEU A 65 -4.86 0.23 -6.80
C LEU A 65 -4.06 1.55 -6.83
N ALA A 66 -3.88 2.12 -8.01
CA ALA A 66 -3.22 3.42 -8.18
C ALA A 66 -4.03 4.54 -7.52
N ASP A 67 -5.34 4.62 -7.80
CA ASP A 67 -6.23 5.63 -7.20
C ASP A 67 -6.21 5.56 -5.67
N MET A 68 -6.24 4.34 -5.12
CA MET A 68 -6.19 4.12 -3.67
C MET A 68 -4.85 4.52 -3.05
N ARG A 69 -3.74 4.30 -3.75
CA ARG A 69 -2.38 4.63 -3.29
C ARG A 69 -2.11 6.13 -3.23
N HIS A 70 -2.70 6.93 -4.13
CA HIS A 70 -2.56 8.41 -4.11
C HIS A 70 -3.11 9.07 -2.84
N LEU A 71 -3.95 8.38 -2.10
CA LEU A 71 -4.52 8.86 -0.82
C LEU A 71 -3.64 8.56 0.39
N THR A 72 -2.43 8.04 0.18
CA THR A 72 -1.61 7.48 1.26
C THR A 72 -0.14 7.85 1.15
N THR A 73 0.54 7.70 2.27
CA THR A 73 1.98 7.93 2.41
C THR A 73 2.79 6.75 1.91
N VAL A 74 3.93 7.02 1.30
CA VAL A 74 4.93 6.01 0.94
C VAL A 74 5.75 5.64 2.18
N SER A 75 5.96 4.36 2.42
CA SER A 75 6.87 3.89 3.47
C SER A 75 8.31 3.95 2.96
N VAL A 76 9.16 4.70 3.66
CA VAL A 76 10.58 4.88 3.33
C VAL A 76 11.43 4.27 4.43
N GLU A 77 12.32 3.37 4.05
CA GLU A 77 13.37 2.82 4.92
C GLU A 77 14.72 3.03 4.25
N ALA A 78 15.65 3.66 4.95
CA ALA A 78 16.98 3.95 4.45
C ALA A 78 18.05 3.63 5.48
N GLU A 79 19.18 3.06 5.03
CA GLU A 79 20.43 3.02 5.76
C GLU A 79 21.38 4.05 5.15
N LEU A 80 21.95 4.92 6.00
CA LEU A 80 22.73 6.08 5.58
C LEU A 80 24.18 5.96 6.05
N ARG A 81 25.05 6.80 5.51
CA ARG A 81 26.45 6.93 5.95
C ARG A 81 26.58 7.92 7.11
N ALA A 82 25.69 8.91 7.17
CA ALA A 82 25.61 9.91 8.22
C ALA A 82 24.15 10.13 8.61
N PRO A 83 23.87 10.66 9.82
CA PRO A 83 22.49 11.01 10.21
C PRO A 83 21.88 12.02 9.23
N ALA A 84 20.61 11.81 8.86
CA ALA A 84 19.83 12.77 8.08
C ALA A 84 18.87 13.53 8.99
N ALA A 85 18.78 14.84 8.78
CA ALA A 85 17.83 15.70 9.49
C ALA A 85 16.51 15.73 8.72
N LEU A 86 15.55 14.91 9.16
CA LEU A 86 14.20 14.87 8.63
C LEU A 86 13.15 15.36 9.64
N ASP A 87 13.59 15.72 10.85
CA ASP A 87 12.70 16.18 11.91
C ASP A 87 11.96 17.44 11.52
N GLY A 88 10.64 17.42 11.69
CA GLY A 88 9.79 18.57 11.40
C GLY A 88 9.58 18.87 9.91
N MET A 89 10.03 18.00 9.00
CA MET A 89 9.73 18.19 7.58
C MET A 89 8.23 18.01 7.30
N PRO A 90 7.62 18.96 6.57
CA PRO A 90 6.25 18.79 6.11
C PRO A 90 6.09 17.52 5.25
N GLY A 91 5.02 16.77 5.48
CA GLY A 91 4.75 15.53 4.74
C GLY A 91 5.59 14.33 5.19
N VAL A 92 6.37 14.45 6.28
CA VAL A 92 7.05 13.30 6.92
C VAL A 92 6.29 12.91 8.19
N HIS A 93 5.89 11.65 8.27
CA HIS A 93 5.11 11.08 9.35
C HIS A 93 5.83 9.87 9.96
N GLU A 94 5.54 9.57 11.21
CA GLU A 94 6.04 8.38 11.93
C GLU A 94 7.58 8.21 11.81
N LEU A 95 8.31 9.32 11.87
CA LEU A 95 9.75 9.29 11.75
C LEU A 95 10.39 8.55 12.92
N ALA A 96 11.14 7.51 12.61
CA ALA A 96 11.97 6.76 13.54
C ALA A 96 13.41 6.74 13.02
N VAL A 97 14.33 7.27 13.82
CA VAL A 97 15.75 7.29 13.50
C VAL A 97 16.51 6.49 14.56
N THR A 98 17.25 5.48 14.12
CA THR A 98 18.10 4.65 14.99
C THR A 98 19.50 4.61 14.40
N GLY A 99 20.37 5.46 14.92
CA GLY A 99 21.71 5.66 14.37
C GLY A 99 21.68 6.18 12.95
N THR A 100 22.10 5.37 11.98
CA THR A 100 22.07 5.69 10.55
C THR A 100 20.89 5.08 9.81
N VAL A 101 20.00 4.40 10.50
CA VAL A 101 18.78 3.81 9.91
C VAL A 101 17.61 4.77 10.13
N VAL A 102 16.94 5.11 9.05
CA VAL A 102 15.77 5.98 9.01
C VAL A 102 14.57 5.19 8.52
N ARG A 103 13.45 5.29 9.22
CA ARG A 103 12.15 4.79 8.81
C ARG A 103 11.14 5.90 8.97
N CYS A 104 10.35 6.13 7.94
CA CYS A 104 9.28 7.13 7.98
C CYS A 104 8.20 6.82 6.95
N ARG A 105 7.08 7.52 7.09
CA ARG A 105 6.04 7.60 6.06
C ARG A 105 6.10 8.99 5.44
N VAL A 106 5.98 9.06 4.13
CA VAL A 106 6.19 10.29 3.38
C VAL A 106 5.00 10.51 2.44
N ASP A 107 4.43 11.70 2.46
CA ASP A 107 3.44 12.11 1.47
C ASP A 107 4.07 12.12 0.07
N ASP A 108 3.33 11.74 -0.95
CA ASP A 108 3.82 11.68 -2.33
C ASP A 108 4.47 13.00 -2.77
N ALA A 109 3.87 14.12 -2.43
CA ALA A 109 4.41 15.46 -2.75
C ALA A 109 5.73 15.81 -2.04
N ALA A 110 6.06 15.14 -0.93
CA ALA A 110 7.27 15.38 -0.15
C ALA A 110 8.41 14.38 -0.48
N LEU A 111 8.11 13.35 -1.28
CA LEU A 111 9.03 12.23 -1.50
C LEU A 111 10.36 12.68 -2.12
N ASP A 112 10.33 13.56 -3.12
CA ASP A 112 11.54 14.05 -3.80
C ASP A 112 12.45 14.79 -2.83
N GLU A 113 11.88 15.64 -1.96
CA GLU A 113 12.65 16.40 -0.99
C GLU A 113 13.27 15.47 0.06
N VAL A 114 12.51 14.49 0.55
CA VAL A 114 13.01 13.49 1.51
C VAL A 114 14.14 12.69 0.90
N VAL A 115 13.98 12.16 -0.32
CA VAL A 115 15.03 11.42 -1.03
C VAL A 115 16.28 12.29 -1.24
N GLY A 116 16.10 13.56 -1.58
CA GLY A 116 17.20 14.52 -1.68
C GLY A 116 18.00 14.68 -0.38
N ARG A 117 17.31 14.76 0.77
CA ARG A 117 17.96 14.82 2.10
C ARG A 117 18.69 13.54 2.45
N LEU A 118 18.08 12.38 2.18
CA LEU A 118 18.71 11.08 2.38
C LEU A 118 19.97 10.93 1.49
N HIS A 119 19.90 11.40 0.26
CA HIS A 119 21.05 11.39 -0.66
C HIS A 119 22.23 12.20 -0.13
N GLN A 120 21.98 13.40 0.41
CA GLN A 120 23.02 14.25 1.02
C GLN A 120 23.70 13.57 2.22
N ALA A 121 22.96 12.77 2.98
CA ALA A 121 23.50 11.98 4.09
C ALA A 121 24.24 10.71 3.62
N GLY A 122 24.19 10.37 2.34
CA GLY A 122 24.85 9.25 1.71
C GLY A 122 24.10 7.94 1.91
N ILE A 123 23.28 7.58 0.94
CA ILE A 123 22.49 6.34 0.96
C ILE A 123 23.39 5.11 0.82
N ARG A 124 23.22 4.13 1.71
CA ARG A 124 23.76 2.76 1.59
C ARG A 124 22.70 1.81 1.05
N SER A 125 21.50 1.90 1.59
CA SER A 125 20.33 1.21 1.07
C SER A 125 19.12 2.13 1.16
N LEU A 126 18.18 2.00 0.23
CA LEU A 126 16.92 2.73 0.20
C LEU A 126 15.83 1.81 -0.30
N THR A 127 14.76 1.71 0.47
CA THR A 127 13.55 1.03 0.07
C THR A 127 12.38 1.99 0.20
N CYS A 128 11.69 2.22 -0.92
CA CYS A 128 10.44 2.96 -0.96
C CYS A 128 9.33 1.97 -1.33
N ARG A 129 8.35 1.81 -0.45
CA ARG A 129 7.22 0.91 -0.68
C ARG A 129 5.94 1.72 -0.73
N PRO A 130 5.15 1.59 -1.80
CA PRO A 130 3.81 2.13 -1.80
C PRO A 130 2.99 1.44 -0.70
N PRO A 131 1.92 2.09 -0.21
CA PRO A 131 1.02 1.49 0.76
C PRO A 131 0.38 0.22 0.20
N THR A 132 0.22 -0.77 1.06
CA THR A 132 -0.48 -2.01 0.74
C THR A 132 -1.99 -1.84 0.92
N LEU A 133 -2.79 -2.70 0.28
CA LEU A 133 -4.24 -2.74 0.53
C LEU A 133 -4.57 -2.98 2.01
N GLU A 134 -3.72 -3.72 2.73
CA GLU A 134 -3.89 -3.95 4.16
C GLU A 134 -3.77 -2.65 4.96
N GLU A 135 -2.78 -1.82 4.65
CA GLU A 135 -2.62 -0.51 5.29
C GLU A 135 -3.79 0.43 4.98
N LEU A 136 -4.29 0.40 3.72
CA LEU A 136 -5.49 1.13 3.32
C LEU A 136 -6.73 0.64 4.08
N PHE A 137 -6.90 -0.66 4.18
CA PHE A 137 -8.01 -1.28 4.90
C PHE A 137 -8.00 -0.93 6.39
N LEU A 138 -6.84 -1.01 7.04
CA LEU A 138 -6.69 -0.69 8.46
C LEU A 138 -7.02 0.77 8.78
N ARG A 139 -6.82 1.71 7.84
CA ARG A 139 -7.24 3.11 8.02
C ARG A 139 -8.74 3.25 8.20
N HIS A 140 -9.54 2.47 7.49
CA HIS A 140 -11.00 2.47 7.65
C HIS A 140 -11.47 1.78 8.94
N TYR A 141 -10.56 1.08 9.64
CA TYR A 141 -10.85 0.43 10.93
C TYR A 141 -10.32 1.22 12.12
N SER A 142 -9.33 2.09 11.94
CA SER A 142 -8.86 2.97 13.02
C SER A 142 -9.97 3.98 13.32
N PRO A 143 -10.43 4.12 14.58
CA PRO A 143 -11.34 5.20 14.94
C PRO A 143 -10.64 6.52 14.62
N GLU A 144 -11.28 7.34 13.78
CA GLU A 144 -10.86 8.68 13.43
C GLU A 144 -10.33 9.41 14.69
N ARG A 145 -9.07 9.84 14.64
CA ARG A 145 -8.71 11.02 15.38
C ARG A 145 -9.43 12.18 14.67
N SER A 146 -10.65 12.48 15.12
CA SER A 146 -11.34 13.71 14.75
C SER A 146 -10.37 14.88 14.88
N PRO A 147 -10.22 15.73 13.86
CA PRO A 147 -9.55 17.01 14.04
C PRO A 147 -10.36 17.76 15.10
N ALA A 148 -9.68 18.09 16.20
CA ALA A 148 -10.23 18.80 17.33
C ALA A 148 -11.04 20.01 16.86
N GLY A 149 -12.28 20.08 17.38
CA GLY A 149 -13.24 21.11 17.06
C GLY A 149 -12.68 22.52 17.16
N HIS A 150 -13.12 23.36 16.25
CA HIS A 150 -13.08 24.81 16.42
C HIS A 150 -13.93 25.18 17.63
N PRO A 151 -13.41 25.91 18.62
CA PRO A 151 -14.26 26.55 19.61
C PRO A 151 -14.97 27.75 18.96
N ARG A 152 -16.23 27.91 19.32
CA ARG A 152 -17.06 29.07 18.99
C ARG A 152 -16.49 30.36 19.54
#